data_fb804f9da05dc6791c1e3351945f4bba
#
_entry.id   fb804f9da05dc6791c1e3351945f4bba
#
_cell.length_a   1.000
_cell.length_b   1.000
_cell.length_c   1.000
_cell.angle_alpha   90.00
_cell.angle_beta   90.00
_cell.angle_gamma   90.00
#
_symmetry.space_group_name_H-M   'P 1'
#
loop_
_entity.id
_entity.type
_entity.pdbx_description
1 polymer ?
#
loop_
_entity_poly.entity_id
_entity_poly.type
_entity_poly.pdbx_seq_one_letter_code
_entity_poly.pdbx_strand_id
1 'polypeptide(L)'
;NAQSLEEAIKGVETSGSVVYRYNDYANDEVAAGKDSDNANDNNYKVALNLASKVNEDVKFNSRFLVGNQANGGFVTLDTNGADGQADVSLSNAYFGYTGLKNTTVNVGKQGLTTPWTVAVDSDGNEQTGTGILALSTVGPVTLAGAYFNQSNLNKSTDAAIATKDGKAIKLYDSKTDKSVLDGQDDIATVGAIVAAGPVTLDAWYLDLSDTFDTFTVGAKSSFDVSGAKLGVDARYASLTFDGTDEDANTLAKLVLTGKAGIFDAKLAYAMTDKDGGLTALDNDATTTLLGWNITSNGKTDADYWQAVAGVDILSNLN
;
A
#
# COMPACT_ATOMS: atom_id res chain seq x y z
N ASN A 1 21.54 5.69 -29.83
CA ASN A 1 21.49 7.11 -30.19
C ASN A 1 20.44 7.78 -29.34
N ALA A 2 20.81 8.83 -28.61
CA ALA A 2 19.85 9.63 -27.87
C ALA A 2 18.95 10.36 -28.91
N GLN A 3 17.63 10.34 -28.67
CA GLN A 3 16.67 11.14 -29.42
C GLN A 3 17.01 12.64 -29.29
N SER A 4 16.67 13.42 -30.28
CA SER A 4 16.74 14.88 -30.14
C SER A 4 15.81 15.35 -29.00
N LEU A 5 16.16 16.41 -28.29
CA LEU A 5 15.34 16.94 -27.18
C LEU A 5 13.90 17.24 -27.62
N GLU A 6 13.72 17.72 -28.85
CA GLU A 6 12.39 18.00 -29.40
C GLU A 6 11.55 16.74 -29.60
N GLU A 7 12.14 15.67 -30.13
CA GLU A 7 11.43 14.37 -30.24
C GLU A 7 11.16 13.74 -28.87
N ALA A 8 12.09 13.87 -27.93
CA ALA A 8 11.91 13.40 -26.57
C ALA A 8 10.73 14.12 -25.88
N ILE A 9 10.61 15.43 -26.04
CA ILE A 9 9.50 16.23 -25.49
C ILE A 9 8.16 15.87 -26.15
N LYS A 10 8.13 15.69 -27.47
CA LYS A 10 6.91 15.29 -28.20
C LYS A 10 6.44 13.88 -27.87
N GLY A 11 7.36 13.01 -27.45
CA GLY A 11 7.07 11.62 -27.07
C GLY A 11 6.79 11.40 -25.60
N VAL A 12 6.68 12.45 -24.76
CA VAL A 12 6.38 12.30 -23.33
C VAL A 12 4.90 12.01 -23.13
N GLU A 13 4.61 10.85 -22.56
CA GLU A 13 3.28 10.50 -22.06
C GLU A 13 3.07 11.20 -20.71
N THR A 14 1.94 11.88 -20.56
CA THR A 14 1.59 12.62 -19.34
C THR A 14 0.28 12.10 -18.77
N SER A 15 0.25 11.93 -17.44
CA SER A 15 -0.96 11.65 -16.68
C SER A 15 -0.86 12.28 -15.30
N GLY A 16 -1.97 12.37 -14.58
CA GLY A 16 -1.91 12.93 -13.24
C GLY A 16 -3.26 13.03 -12.59
N SER A 17 -3.25 13.59 -11.38
CA SER A 17 -4.45 13.87 -10.62
C SER A 17 -4.30 15.17 -9.84
N VAL A 18 -5.42 15.84 -9.63
CA VAL A 18 -5.54 16.99 -8.73
C VAL A 18 -6.65 16.66 -7.76
N VAL A 19 -6.33 16.66 -6.47
CA VAL A 19 -7.29 16.39 -5.40
C VAL A 19 -7.31 17.58 -4.46
N TYR A 20 -8.51 18.04 -4.15
CA TYR A 20 -8.80 18.96 -3.07
C TYR A 20 -9.70 18.23 -2.07
N ARG A 21 -9.32 18.26 -0.79
CA ARG A 21 -10.09 17.65 0.29
C ARG A 21 -10.37 18.72 1.35
N TYR A 22 -11.64 18.96 1.61
CA TYR A 22 -12.08 19.76 2.74
C TYR A 22 -12.54 18.82 3.84
N ASN A 23 -11.95 18.96 5.02
CA ASN A 23 -12.35 18.23 6.22
C ASN A 23 -12.93 19.23 7.21
N ASP A 24 -14.09 18.91 7.76
CA ASP A 24 -14.74 19.67 8.82
C ASP A 24 -14.97 18.72 10.01
N TYR A 25 -14.32 19.05 11.11
CA TYR A 25 -14.38 18.25 12.34
C TYR A 25 -15.20 19.03 13.38
N ALA A 26 -16.35 18.47 13.77
CA ALA A 26 -17.16 18.97 14.86
C ALA A 26 -17.09 17.99 16.05
N ASN A 27 -16.52 18.42 17.16
CA ASN A 27 -16.48 17.65 18.40
C ASN A 27 -17.48 18.22 19.39
N ASP A 28 -18.45 17.39 19.81
CA ASP A 28 -19.46 17.76 20.83
C ASP A 28 -18.90 17.72 22.27
N GLU A 29 -17.78 17.03 22.50
CA GLU A 29 -17.13 16.97 23.80
C GLU A 29 -15.97 17.97 23.88
N VAL A 30 -16.23 19.06 24.55
CA VAL A 30 -15.19 20.05 24.90
C VAL A 30 -14.63 19.68 26.27
N ALA A 31 -13.33 19.35 26.32
CA ALA A 31 -12.65 19.21 27.60
C ALA A 31 -12.74 20.52 28.39
N ALA A 32 -13.04 20.44 29.67
CA ALA A 32 -13.23 21.63 30.53
C ALA A 32 -12.04 22.59 30.41
N GLY A 33 -12.28 23.80 29.89
CA GLY A 33 -11.29 24.86 29.71
C GLY A 33 -10.69 25.00 28.32
N LYS A 34 -11.20 24.29 27.30
CA LYS A 34 -10.87 24.51 25.88
C LYS A 34 -12.10 25.09 25.16
N ASP A 35 -11.85 25.98 24.20
CA ASP A 35 -12.85 26.39 23.24
C ASP A 35 -13.22 25.20 22.33
N SER A 36 -14.41 25.25 21.70
CA SER A 36 -14.90 24.17 20.82
C SER A 36 -13.83 23.78 19.81
N ASP A 37 -13.43 22.50 19.81
CA ASP A 37 -12.43 21.93 18.89
C ASP A 37 -13.02 21.71 17.48
N ASN A 38 -13.77 22.68 16.94
CA ASN A 38 -14.15 22.68 15.55
C ASN A 38 -12.93 23.07 14.73
N ALA A 39 -12.42 22.15 13.96
CA ALA A 39 -11.30 22.37 13.06
C ALA A 39 -11.74 22.08 11.63
N ASN A 40 -11.27 22.88 10.71
CA ASN A 40 -11.41 22.59 9.28
C ASN A 40 -10.03 22.65 8.63
N ASP A 41 -9.83 21.77 7.66
CA ASP A 41 -8.60 21.67 6.89
C ASP A 41 -8.88 21.71 5.40
N ASN A 42 -8.13 22.56 4.71
CA ASN A 42 -8.07 22.58 3.25
C ASN A 42 -6.82 21.86 2.78
N ASN A 43 -7.00 20.68 2.21
CA ASN A 43 -5.90 19.81 1.83
C ASN A 43 -5.82 19.65 0.32
N TYR A 44 -4.61 19.65 -0.19
CA TYR A 44 -4.32 19.54 -1.63
C TYR A 44 -3.33 18.41 -1.89
N LYS A 45 -3.51 17.75 -3.00
CA LYS A 45 -2.50 16.86 -3.57
C LYS A 45 -2.56 16.97 -5.10
N VAL A 46 -1.44 17.30 -5.72
CA VAL A 46 -1.30 17.30 -7.18
C VAL A 46 -0.23 16.30 -7.55
N ALA A 47 -0.54 15.39 -8.46
CA ALA A 47 0.40 14.42 -8.97
C ALA A 47 0.52 14.56 -10.50
N LEU A 48 1.75 14.58 -11.00
CA LEU A 48 2.08 14.59 -12.41
C LEU A 48 3.03 13.43 -12.71
N ASN A 49 2.57 12.50 -13.54
CA ASN A 49 3.40 11.41 -14.06
C ASN A 49 3.88 11.74 -15.45
N LEU A 50 5.15 11.53 -15.69
CA LEU A 50 5.78 11.65 -16.99
C LEU A 50 6.47 10.34 -17.35
N ALA A 51 6.26 9.87 -18.56
CA ALA A 51 6.98 8.72 -19.09
C ALA A 51 7.55 9.05 -20.46
N SER A 52 8.85 8.80 -20.64
CA SER A 52 9.59 9.10 -21.86
C SER A 52 10.31 7.86 -22.36
N LYS A 53 10.14 7.56 -23.64
CA LYS A 53 10.85 6.48 -24.31
C LYS A 53 12.31 6.86 -24.49
N VAL A 54 13.25 6.06 -23.95
CA VAL A 54 14.69 6.25 -24.13
C VAL A 54 15.16 5.53 -25.39
N ASN A 55 14.68 4.28 -25.58
CA ASN A 55 14.85 3.47 -26.78
C ASN A 55 13.72 2.43 -26.87
N GLU A 56 13.84 1.43 -27.74
CA GLU A 56 12.77 0.43 -27.94
C GLU A 56 12.46 -0.39 -26.68
N ASP A 57 13.46 -0.64 -25.84
CA ASP A 57 13.37 -1.50 -24.68
C ASP A 57 13.36 -0.74 -23.34
N VAL A 58 13.67 0.57 -23.35
CA VAL A 58 13.84 1.35 -22.11
C VAL A 58 12.93 2.56 -22.11
N LYS A 59 12.18 2.73 -21.03
CA LYS A 59 11.34 3.88 -20.72
C LYS A 59 11.79 4.51 -19.39
N PHE A 60 11.92 5.81 -19.34
CA PHE A 60 12.11 6.56 -18.10
C PHE A 60 10.76 7.01 -17.57
N ASN A 61 10.52 6.78 -16.29
CA ASN A 61 9.28 7.16 -15.62
C ASN A 61 9.63 8.07 -14.43
N SER A 62 8.84 9.14 -14.28
CA SER A 62 8.95 10.06 -13.15
C SER A 62 7.57 10.47 -12.66
N ARG A 63 7.47 10.77 -11.35
CA ARG A 63 6.28 11.26 -10.69
C ARG A 63 6.62 12.44 -9.82
N PHE A 64 6.03 13.58 -10.11
CA PHE A 64 6.16 14.82 -9.36
C PHE A 64 4.90 15.03 -8.52
N LEU A 65 5.10 15.53 -7.31
CA LEU A 65 4.01 15.79 -6.37
C LEU A 65 4.10 17.21 -5.81
N VAL A 66 2.96 17.87 -5.74
CA VAL A 66 2.68 18.89 -4.73
C VAL A 66 1.99 18.15 -3.58
N GLY A 67 2.72 17.92 -2.50
CA GLY A 67 2.30 17.09 -1.39
C GLY A 67 3.33 17.12 -0.27
N ASN A 68 3.11 16.35 0.78
CA ASN A 68 4.06 16.21 1.86
C ASN A 68 5.37 15.56 1.34
N GLN A 69 6.51 16.20 1.58
CA GLN A 69 7.80 15.73 1.04
C GLN A 69 8.27 14.40 1.66
N ALA A 70 7.83 14.08 2.87
CA ALA A 70 8.26 12.87 3.55
C ALA A 70 7.50 11.62 3.10
N ASN A 71 6.18 11.74 2.91
CA ASN A 71 5.30 10.61 2.61
C ASN A 71 4.40 10.81 1.38
N GLY A 72 4.52 11.92 0.66
CA GLY A 72 3.70 12.20 -0.52
C GLY A 72 2.22 12.47 -0.23
N GLY A 73 1.79 12.52 1.02
CA GLY A 73 0.42 12.75 1.43
C GLY A 73 -0.08 14.15 1.12
N PHE A 74 -1.29 14.45 1.56
CA PHE A 74 -1.90 15.77 1.40
C PHE A 74 -1.12 16.86 2.14
N VAL A 75 -1.14 18.07 1.61
CA VAL A 75 -0.63 19.28 2.26
C VAL A 75 -1.74 20.29 2.44
N THR A 76 -1.71 21.00 3.56
CA THR A 76 -2.49 22.20 3.74
C THR A 76 -1.67 23.41 3.28
N LEU A 77 -2.29 24.35 2.59
CA LEU A 77 -1.67 25.61 2.21
C LEU A 77 -1.93 26.72 3.24
N ASP A 78 -2.70 26.40 4.28
CA ASP A 78 -2.98 27.31 5.38
C ASP A 78 -1.84 27.34 6.39
N THR A 79 -1.27 28.50 6.64
CA THR A 79 -0.22 28.70 7.65
C THR A 79 -0.63 29.83 8.60
N ASN A 80 -1.13 29.48 9.79
CA ASN A 80 -1.47 30.46 10.83
C ASN A 80 -2.35 31.64 10.35
N GLY A 81 -3.34 31.36 9.50
CA GLY A 81 -4.23 32.36 8.94
C GLY A 81 -3.69 33.14 7.73
N ALA A 82 -2.59 32.68 7.14
CA ALA A 82 -2.03 33.22 5.90
C ALA A 82 -1.86 32.09 4.86
N ASP A 83 -1.78 32.47 3.57
CA ASP A 83 -1.51 31.52 2.51
C ASP A 83 -0.10 30.95 2.62
N GLY A 84 0.02 29.63 2.54
CA GLY A 84 1.29 28.91 2.45
C GLY A 84 1.66 28.59 1.02
N GLN A 85 2.89 28.12 0.85
CA GLN A 85 3.37 27.59 -0.43
C GLN A 85 3.80 26.14 -0.24
N ALA A 86 3.45 25.29 -1.20
CA ALA A 86 3.87 23.90 -1.22
C ALA A 86 5.02 23.70 -2.21
N ASP A 87 5.98 22.89 -1.81
CA ASP A 87 7.08 22.50 -2.68
C ASP A 87 6.67 21.38 -3.63
N VAL A 88 7.38 21.29 -4.75
CA VAL A 88 7.26 20.16 -5.68
C VAL A 88 8.33 19.13 -5.32
N SER A 89 7.92 17.90 -5.05
CA SER A 89 8.81 16.78 -4.76
C SER A 89 8.80 15.75 -5.90
N LEU A 90 9.88 14.95 -5.98
CA LEU A 90 10.01 13.84 -6.93
C LEU A 90 9.77 12.52 -6.18
N SER A 91 8.58 11.95 -6.35
CA SER A 91 8.20 10.70 -5.70
C SER A 91 8.80 9.49 -6.41
N ASN A 92 8.75 9.44 -7.74
CA ASN A 92 9.32 8.34 -8.52
C ASN A 92 10.27 8.84 -9.58
N ALA A 93 11.37 8.10 -9.77
CA ALA A 93 12.33 8.31 -10.88
C ALA A 93 13.02 6.95 -11.15
N TYR A 94 12.59 6.25 -12.18
CA TYR A 94 13.14 4.94 -12.52
C TYR A 94 13.13 4.65 -14.01
N PHE A 95 14.02 3.75 -14.42
CA PHE A 95 14.05 3.16 -15.76
C PHE A 95 13.33 1.83 -15.74
N GLY A 96 12.38 1.65 -16.66
CA GLY A 96 11.75 0.36 -16.95
C GLY A 96 12.38 -0.25 -18.19
N TYR A 97 12.87 -1.49 -18.08
CA TYR A 97 13.46 -2.27 -19.17
C TYR A 97 12.57 -3.46 -19.52
N THR A 98 12.26 -3.62 -20.80
CA THR A 98 11.37 -4.68 -21.32
C THR A 98 12.01 -5.50 -22.45
N GLY A 99 13.32 -5.39 -22.67
CA GLY A 99 14.04 -6.11 -23.74
C GLY A 99 14.19 -7.61 -23.52
N LEU A 100 13.83 -8.13 -22.34
CA LEU A 100 13.74 -9.56 -22.07
C LEU A 100 12.30 -10.04 -22.28
N LYS A 101 12.13 -11.19 -22.93
CA LYS A 101 10.81 -11.76 -23.21
C LYS A 101 10.00 -11.96 -21.92
N ASN A 102 8.77 -11.43 -21.89
CA ASN A 102 7.85 -11.54 -20.76
C ASN A 102 8.43 -11.08 -19.41
N THR A 103 9.42 -10.20 -19.47
CA THR A 103 10.14 -9.74 -18.26
C THR A 103 10.19 -8.22 -18.27
N THR A 104 9.89 -7.63 -17.13
CA THR A 104 10.07 -6.20 -16.86
C THR A 104 11.05 -6.03 -15.72
N VAL A 105 12.02 -5.14 -15.87
CA VAL A 105 12.98 -4.78 -14.83
C VAL A 105 12.92 -3.27 -14.62
N ASN A 106 12.59 -2.83 -13.41
CA ASN A 106 12.62 -1.42 -13.02
C ASN A 106 13.83 -1.15 -12.15
N VAL A 107 14.53 -0.05 -12.42
CA VAL A 107 15.71 0.38 -11.65
C VAL A 107 15.58 1.85 -11.30
N GLY A 108 15.63 2.17 -10.02
CA GLY A 108 15.52 3.53 -9.49
C GLY A 108 14.49 3.65 -8.38
N LYS A 109 14.08 4.88 -8.08
CA LYS A 109 13.07 5.19 -7.07
C LYS A 109 11.68 4.95 -7.62
N GLN A 110 10.93 4.06 -6.99
CA GLN A 110 9.61 3.62 -7.46
C GLN A 110 8.66 3.32 -6.30
N GLY A 111 7.36 3.24 -6.58
CA GLY A 111 6.37 2.86 -5.60
C GLY A 111 6.57 1.42 -5.10
N LEU A 112 6.42 1.22 -3.82
CA LEU A 112 6.48 -0.10 -3.19
C LEU A 112 5.09 -0.76 -3.25
N THR A 113 4.92 -1.67 -4.20
CA THR A 113 3.69 -2.48 -4.31
C THR A 113 4.04 -3.92 -4.00
N THR A 114 3.85 -4.31 -2.75
CA THR A 114 4.06 -5.68 -2.24
C THR A 114 2.80 -6.12 -1.48
N PRO A 115 2.67 -7.36 -1.05
CA PRO A 115 1.57 -7.74 -0.17
C PRO A 115 1.48 -6.95 1.15
N TRP A 116 2.55 -6.33 1.58
CA TRP A 116 2.69 -5.61 2.87
C TRP A 116 2.68 -4.09 2.75
N THR A 117 2.80 -3.57 1.53
CA THR A 117 2.90 -2.14 1.23
C THR A 117 2.01 -1.77 0.05
N VAL A 118 1.66 -0.51 -0.06
CA VAL A 118 0.97 0.05 -1.22
C VAL A 118 1.73 1.25 -1.78
N ALA A 119 1.74 1.42 -3.10
CA ALA A 119 2.40 2.57 -3.70
C ALA A 119 1.74 3.91 -3.32
N VAL A 120 0.42 3.89 -3.17
CA VAL A 120 -0.40 5.02 -2.67
C VAL A 120 -1.52 4.45 -1.83
N ASP A 121 -1.63 4.88 -0.58
CA ASP A 121 -2.71 4.47 0.32
C ASP A 121 -3.99 5.31 0.14
N SER A 122 -5.06 4.93 0.84
CA SER A 122 -6.36 5.63 0.80
C SER A 122 -6.31 7.04 1.37
N ASP A 123 -5.35 7.32 2.26
CA ASP A 123 -5.11 8.66 2.80
C ASP A 123 -4.21 9.52 1.92
N GLY A 124 -3.68 8.94 0.85
CA GLY A 124 -2.86 9.60 -0.15
C GLY A 124 -1.38 9.60 0.16
N ASN A 125 -0.90 8.87 1.18
CA ASN A 125 0.54 8.71 1.40
C ASN A 125 1.13 7.79 0.33
N GLU A 126 2.39 7.99 0.01
CA GLU A 126 3.10 7.20 -1.00
C GLU A 126 4.28 6.46 -0.37
N GLN A 127 4.26 5.14 -0.50
CA GLN A 127 5.35 4.27 -0.09
C GLN A 127 6.29 4.03 -1.26
N THR A 128 7.54 4.45 -1.11
CA THR A 128 8.54 4.39 -2.17
C THR A 128 9.84 3.73 -1.70
N GLY A 129 10.51 3.07 -2.63
CA GLY A 129 11.85 2.50 -2.43
C GLY A 129 12.75 2.75 -3.63
N THR A 130 14.06 2.83 -3.39
CA THR A 130 15.08 2.98 -4.43
C THR A 130 15.85 1.67 -4.54
N GLY A 131 15.85 1.09 -5.72
CA GLY A 131 16.49 -0.20 -5.97
C GLY A 131 16.08 -0.82 -7.29
N ILE A 132 15.96 -2.13 -7.31
CA ILE A 132 15.60 -2.93 -8.48
C ILE A 132 14.38 -3.80 -8.19
N LEU A 133 13.46 -3.87 -9.16
CA LEU A 133 12.33 -4.78 -9.18
C LEU A 133 12.32 -5.51 -10.52
N ALA A 134 12.16 -6.82 -10.49
CA ALA A 134 12.00 -7.66 -11.67
C ALA A 134 10.72 -8.49 -11.59
N LEU A 135 9.98 -8.53 -12.69
CA LEU A 135 8.80 -9.36 -12.89
C LEU A 135 9.00 -10.19 -14.16
N SER A 136 8.82 -11.51 -14.08
CA SER A 136 8.93 -12.40 -15.23
C SER A 136 7.81 -13.41 -15.26
N THR A 137 7.14 -13.55 -16.41
CA THR A 137 6.03 -14.48 -16.58
C THR A 137 6.43 -15.63 -17.51
N VAL A 138 6.31 -16.86 -16.99
CA VAL A 138 6.59 -18.09 -17.73
C VAL A 138 5.38 -19.02 -17.63
N GLY A 139 4.65 -19.17 -18.71
CA GLY A 139 3.38 -19.91 -18.72
C GLY A 139 2.38 -19.31 -17.73
N PRO A 140 1.80 -20.10 -16.81
CA PRO A 140 0.86 -19.61 -15.83
C PRO A 140 1.52 -18.98 -14.60
N VAL A 141 2.86 -18.92 -14.51
CA VAL A 141 3.61 -18.47 -13.34
C VAL A 141 4.21 -17.11 -13.60
N THR A 142 3.96 -16.15 -12.71
CA THR A 142 4.69 -14.89 -12.64
C THR A 142 5.60 -14.92 -11.40
N LEU A 143 6.88 -14.71 -11.63
CA LEU A 143 7.89 -14.57 -10.59
C LEU A 143 8.17 -13.08 -10.38
N ALA A 144 8.34 -12.70 -9.13
CA ALA A 144 8.71 -11.35 -8.72
C ALA A 144 9.95 -11.41 -7.83
N GLY A 145 10.85 -10.44 -7.99
CA GLY A 145 11.97 -10.25 -7.10
C GLY A 145 12.34 -8.79 -7.03
N ALA A 146 12.61 -8.27 -5.84
CA ALA A 146 13.02 -6.90 -5.65
C ALA A 146 14.04 -6.77 -4.52
N TYR A 147 14.91 -5.78 -4.68
CA TYR A 147 15.83 -5.34 -3.66
C TYR A 147 15.88 -3.81 -3.66
N PHE A 148 15.60 -3.21 -2.52
CA PHE A 148 15.65 -1.77 -2.30
C PHE A 148 16.60 -1.48 -1.15
N ASN A 149 17.54 -0.58 -1.38
CA ASN A 149 18.52 -0.17 -0.37
C ASN A 149 18.16 1.13 0.36
N GLN A 150 17.04 1.69 0.03
CA GLN A 150 16.44 2.86 0.68
C GLN A 150 14.94 2.84 0.49
N SER A 151 14.21 3.34 1.49
CA SER A 151 12.76 3.53 1.42
C SER A 151 12.33 4.77 2.22
N ASN A 152 11.07 5.16 2.11
CA ASN A 152 10.48 6.17 2.97
C ASN A 152 9.51 5.56 4.00
N LEU A 153 9.59 4.26 4.27
CA LEU A 153 8.68 3.56 5.18
C LEU A 153 8.70 4.12 6.59
N ASN A 154 9.83 4.67 7.04
CA ASN A 154 9.93 5.37 8.32
C ASN A 154 9.07 6.66 8.41
N LYS A 155 8.48 7.11 7.31
CA LYS A 155 7.66 8.32 7.20
C LYS A 155 6.27 8.06 6.65
N SER A 156 6.08 6.95 5.92
CA SER A 156 4.88 6.67 5.14
C SER A 156 4.09 5.44 5.62
N THR A 157 4.59 4.69 6.62
CA THR A 157 3.86 3.54 7.14
C THR A 157 2.75 3.94 8.11
N ASP A 158 1.62 3.26 8.01
CA ASP A 158 0.54 3.28 8.99
C ASP A 158 0.71 2.22 10.09
N ALA A 159 1.71 1.37 9.96
CA ALA A 159 1.94 0.29 10.90
C ALA A 159 2.22 0.83 12.30
N ALA A 160 1.19 0.80 13.10
CA ALA A 160 1.37 0.85 14.54
C ALA A 160 1.70 -0.57 15.04
N ILE A 161 2.53 -0.70 15.86
CA ILE A 161 3.48 -1.57 16.38
C ILE A 161 3.01 -2.53 17.43
N ALA A 162 3.61 -3.63 17.33
CA ALA A 162 3.66 -4.87 18.03
C ALA A 162 3.64 -4.76 19.54
N THR A 163 3.47 -5.87 20.19
CA THR A 163 3.43 -5.89 21.64
C THR A 163 4.41 -6.86 22.23
N LYS A 164 4.99 -6.45 23.32
CA LYS A 164 5.68 -7.28 24.27
C LYS A 164 4.85 -7.35 25.55
N ASP A 165 4.65 -8.55 26.11
CA ASP A 165 3.85 -8.78 27.33
C ASP A 165 2.43 -8.20 27.24
N GLY A 166 1.75 -8.40 26.08
CA GLY A 166 0.39 -7.90 25.85
C GLY A 166 0.32 -6.38 25.58
N LYS A 167 1.45 -5.73 25.36
CA LYS A 167 1.54 -4.30 25.06
C LYS A 167 2.05 -4.08 23.67
N ALA A 168 1.36 -3.23 22.92
CA ALA A 168 1.69 -2.96 21.54
C ALA A 168 3.18 -2.62 21.36
N ILE A 169 3.90 -3.41 20.64
CA ILE A 169 5.23 -3.13 20.15
C ILE A 169 5.10 -2.17 18.99
N LYS A 170 5.71 -1.09 19.07
CA LYS A 170 5.79 -0.06 18.10
C LYS A 170 7.01 -0.31 17.23
N LEU A 171 6.86 -0.28 15.91
CA LEU A 171 7.90 0.20 15.02
C LEU A 171 8.35 1.64 15.40
N TYR A 172 8.01 2.11 16.57
CA TYR A 172 8.18 3.43 17.13
C TYR A 172 8.64 3.29 18.57
N ASP A 173 9.86 3.64 18.87
CA ASP A 173 10.37 3.62 20.25
C ASP A 173 9.82 4.82 21.02
N SER A 174 8.84 4.57 21.88
CA SER A 174 8.25 5.61 22.73
C SER A 174 9.23 6.26 23.73
N LYS A 175 10.41 5.68 23.93
CA LYS A 175 11.43 6.25 24.80
C LYS A 175 12.31 7.27 24.09
N THR A 176 12.46 7.14 22.78
CA THR A 176 13.33 7.99 21.97
C THR A 176 12.55 8.83 20.97
N ASP A 177 11.23 8.66 20.90
CA ASP A 177 10.34 9.32 19.91
C ASP A 177 10.81 9.11 18.46
N LYS A 178 11.43 7.96 18.20
CA LYS A 178 11.95 7.58 16.89
C LYS A 178 11.26 6.33 16.38
N SER A 179 10.95 6.33 15.10
CA SER A 179 10.58 5.11 14.39
C SER A 179 11.73 4.10 14.47
N VAL A 180 11.45 2.84 14.75
CA VAL A 180 12.44 1.76 14.61
C VAL A 180 12.69 1.44 13.15
N LEU A 181 11.79 1.84 12.24
CA LEU A 181 12.07 1.78 10.82
C LEU A 181 13.13 2.84 10.48
N ASP A 182 14.23 2.39 9.92
CA ASP A 182 15.20 3.26 9.26
C ASP A 182 14.95 3.21 7.75
N GLY A 183 14.86 4.36 7.11
CA GLY A 183 14.73 4.45 5.65
C GLY A 183 15.96 3.97 4.88
N GLN A 184 17.04 3.61 5.58
CA GLN A 184 18.26 3.04 5.03
C GLN A 184 18.30 1.51 5.12
N ASP A 185 17.36 0.90 5.85
CA ASP A 185 17.28 -0.56 5.93
C ASP A 185 16.92 -1.17 4.58
N ASP A 186 17.63 -2.23 4.23
CA ASP A 186 17.44 -2.93 2.97
C ASP A 186 16.13 -3.74 2.99
N ILE A 187 15.44 -3.74 1.86
CA ILE A 187 14.26 -4.57 1.64
C ILE A 187 14.57 -5.58 0.55
N ALA A 188 14.49 -6.85 0.87
CA ALA A 188 14.54 -7.93 -0.11
C ALA A 188 13.18 -8.65 -0.15
N THR A 189 12.61 -8.85 -1.34
CA THR A 189 11.36 -9.59 -1.48
C THR A 189 11.37 -10.47 -2.71
N VAL A 190 10.76 -11.64 -2.57
CA VAL A 190 10.51 -12.57 -3.66
C VAL A 190 9.09 -13.08 -3.59
N GLY A 191 8.50 -13.35 -4.75
CA GLY A 191 7.15 -13.88 -4.83
C GLY A 191 6.89 -14.67 -6.09
N ALA A 192 5.86 -15.51 -6.02
CA ALA A 192 5.35 -16.25 -7.15
C ALA A 192 3.82 -16.15 -7.16
N ILE A 193 3.26 -15.92 -8.35
CA ILE A 193 1.82 -15.92 -8.62
C ILE A 193 1.55 -16.97 -9.67
N VAL A 194 0.60 -17.87 -9.43
CA VAL A 194 0.23 -18.95 -10.34
C VAL A 194 -1.24 -18.82 -10.71
N ALA A 195 -1.51 -18.61 -12.00
CA ALA A 195 -2.87 -18.64 -12.55
C ALA A 195 -3.20 -20.05 -13.05
N ALA A 196 -4.07 -20.76 -12.33
CA ALA A 196 -4.50 -22.14 -12.63
C ALA A 196 -6.01 -22.19 -12.90
N GLY A 197 -6.41 -21.90 -14.13
CA GLY A 197 -7.82 -21.79 -14.51
C GLY A 197 -8.52 -20.67 -13.74
N PRO A 198 -9.61 -20.95 -13.01
CA PRO A 198 -10.31 -19.93 -12.24
C PRO A 198 -9.61 -19.59 -10.90
N VAL A 199 -8.54 -20.29 -10.54
CA VAL A 199 -7.82 -20.11 -9.27
C VAL A 199 -6.51 -19.38 -9.50
N THR A 200 -6.24 -18.36 -8.70
CA THR A 200 -4.93 -17.72 -8.59
C THR A 200 -4.37 -18.00 -7.21
N LEU A 201 -3.17 -18.54 -7.18
CA LEU A 201 -2.40 -18.76 -5.96
C LEU A 201 -1.23 -17.79 -5.93
N ASP A 202 -0.88 -17.30 -4.76
CA ASP A 202 0.34 -16.50 -4.58
C ASP A 202 1.06 -16.88 -3.29
N ALA A 203 2.39 -16.75 -3.32
CA ALA A 203 3.24 -16.91 -2.17
C ALA A 203 4.37 -15.88 -2.24
N TRP A 204 4.64 -15.22 -1.11
CA TRP A 204 5.60 -14.13 -1.03
C TRP A 204 6.40 -14.21 0.27
N TYR A 205 7.64 -13.77 0.18
CA TYR A 205 8.52 -13.54 1.33
C TYR A 205 9.12 -12.14 1.22
N LEU A 206 9.29 -11.48 2.35
CA LEU A 206 9.97 -10.19 2.46
C LEU A 206 10.83 -10.20 3.72
N ASP A 207 12.03 -9.70 3.57
CA ASP A 207 12.98 -9.37 4.61
C ASP A 207 13.16 -7.85 4.65
N LEU A 208 12.95 -7.25 5.79
CA LEU A 208 13.35 -5.88 6.10
C LEU A 208 14.51 -5.99 7.10
N SER A 209 15.72 -5.76 6.60
CA SER A 209 16.97 -6.01 7.32
C SER A 209 16.97 -5.42 8.72
N ASP A 210 17.46 -6.21 9.69
CA ASP A 210 17.55 -5.83 11.12
C ASP A 210 16.20 -5.45 11.77
N THR A 211 15.08 -5.76 11.12
CA THR A 211 13.74 -5.37 11.61
C THR A 211 12.79 -6.56 11.69
N PHE A 212 12.48 -7.23 10.58
CA PHE A 212 11.61 -8.40 10.57
C PHE A 212 11.67 -9.20 9.26
N ASP A 213 11.30 -10.46 9.39
CA ASP A 213 10.96 -11.36 8.30
C ASP A 213 9.45 -11.55 8.19
N THR A 214 8.93 -11.68 6.98
CA THR A 214 7.50 -11.95 6.79
C THR A 214 7.23 -12.79 5.56
N PHE A 215 6.21 -13.65 5.64
CA PHE A 215 5.70 -14.36 4.48
C PHE A 215 4.17 -14.30 4.42
N THR A 216 3.64 -14.48 3.22
CA THR A 216 2.21 -14.61 3.01
C THR A 216 1.92 -15.61 1.90
N VAL A 217 0.80 -16.31 2.04
CA VAL A 217 0.21 -17.15 0.99
C VAL A 217 -1.23 -16.74 0.77
N GLY A 218 -1.65 -16.74 -0.49
CA GLY A 218 -3.00 -16.35 -0.88
C GLY A 218 -3.60 -17.28 -1.94
N ALA A 219 -4.91 -17.39 -1.92
CA ALA A 219 -5.70 -18.11 -2.93
C ALA A 219 -6.95 -17.31 -3.27
N LYS A 220 -7.12 -17.01 -4.55
CA LYS A 220 -8.31 -16.31 -5.08
C LYS A 220 -8.97 -17.15 -6.15
N SER A 221 -10.29 -17.15 -6.17
CA SER A 221 -11.08 -17.76 -7.23
C SER A 221 -12.32 -16.92 -7.51
N SER A 222 -12.73 -16.92 -8.79
CA SER A 222 -14.00 -16.32 -9.22
C SER A 222 -14.64 -17.23 -10.25
N PHE A 223 -15.92 -17.53 -10.07
CA PHE A 223 -16.66 -18.45 -10.93
C PHE A 223 -18.13 -18.05 -11.06
N ASP A 224 -18.72 -18.38 -12.18
CA ASP A 224 -20.11 -18.09 -12.47
C ASP A 224 -20.99 -19.31 -12.16
N VAL A 225 -22.07 -19.09 -11.41
CA VAL A 225 -23.06 -20.10 -11.05
C VAL A 225 -24.47 -19.56 -11.34
N SER A 226 -25.13 -20.11 -12.34
CA SER A 226 -26.51 -19.77 -12.65
C SER A 226 -26.79 -18.27 -12.81
N GLY A 227 -25.85 -17.52 -13.40
CA GLY A 227 -25.94 -16.07 -13.60
C GLY A 227 -25.51 -15.21 -12.42
N ALA A 228 -25.06 -15.82 -11.33
CA ALA A 228 -24.38 -15.14 -10.25
C ALA A 228 -22.87 -15.32 -10.36
N LYS A 229 -22.10 -14.26 -10.14
CA LYS A 229 -20.63 -14.30 -10.02
C LYS A 229 -20.27 -14.44 -8.55
N LEU A 230 -19.57 -15.50 -8.20
CA LEU A 230 -19.08 -15.76 -6.86
C LEU A 230 -17.57 -15.60 -6.81
N GLY A 231 -17.05 -15.05 -5.72
CA GLY A 231 -15.62 -14.90 -5.49
C GLY A 231 -15.23 -15.39 -4.10
N VAL A 232 -14.04 -15.95 -4.01
CA VAL A 232 -13.39 -16.37 -2.76
C VAL A 232 -11.97 -15.83 -2.76
N ASP A 233 -11.55 -15.22 -1.65
CA ASP A 233 -10.18 -14.76 -1.40
C ASP A 233 -9.78 -15.21 0.01
N ALA A 234 -8.77 -16.05 0.11
CA ALA A 234 -8.22 -16.53 1.37
C ALA A 234 -6.74 -16.16 1.45
N ARG A 235 -6.30 -15.71 2.63
CA ARG A 235 -4.91 -15.32 2.87
C ARG A 235 -4.47 -15.68 4.27
N TYR A 236 -3.22 -16.10 4.37
CA TYR A 236 -2.48 -16.21 5.63
C TYR A 236 -1.21 -15.37 5.53
N ALA A 237 -0.88 -14.66 6.59
CA ALA A 237 0.35 -13.89 6.71
C ALA A 237 0.97 -14.11 8.09
N SER A 238 2.31 -14.09 8.15
CA SER A 238 3.09 -14.23 9.37
C SER A 238 4.27 -13.28 9.32
N LEU A 239 4.54 -12.58 10.42
CA LEU A 239 5.65 -11.63 10.56
C LEU A 239 6.38 -11.91 11.88
N THR A 240 7.69 -12.06 11.81
CA THR A 240 8.57 -12.30 12.96
C THR A 240 9.60 -11.18 13.08
N PHE A 241 9.67 -10.54 14.23
CA PHE A 241 10.67 -9.50 14.49
C PHE A 241 12.06 -10.09 14.74
N ASP A 242 13.08 -9.43 14.18
CA ASP A 242 14.48 -9.77 14.40
C ASP A 242 14.89 -9.46 15.85
N GLY A 243 15.79 -10.28 16.37
CA GLY A 243 16.40 -10.05 17.69
C GLY A 243 15.44 -10.19 18.87
N THR A 244 14.27 -10.77 18.68
CA THR A 244 13.32 -11.10 19.74
C THR A 244 13.11 -12.61 19.83
N ASP A 245 12.87 -13.13 21.06
CA ASP A 245 12.42 -14.51 21.27
C ASP A 245 10.89 -14.61 21.21
N GLU A 246 10.22 -13.63 20.60
CA GLU A 246 8.78 -13.56 20.53
C GLU A 246 8.24 -14.41 19.37
N ASP A 247 7.06 -15.00 19.59
CA ASP A 247 6.36 -15.73 18.56
C ASP A 247 5.92 -14.78 17.41
N ALA A 248 5.71 -15.33 16.22
CA ALA A 248 5.32 -14.57 15.05
C ALA A 248 3.91 -13.98 15.21
N ASN A 249 3.74 -12.74 14.75
CA ASN A 249 2.41 -12.17 14.55
C ASN A 249 1.75 -12.83 13.35
N THR A 250 0.51 -13.27 13.46
CA THR A 250 -0.20 -13.92 12.35
C THR A 250 -1.56 -13.30 12.06
N LEU A 251 -1.98 -13.41 10.81
CA LEU A 251 -3.29 -13.07 10.31
C LEU A 251 -3.79 -14.16 9.37
N ALA A 252 -5.01 -14.64 9.60
CA ALA A 252 -5.76 -15.43 8.63
C ALA A 252 -7.04 -14.69 8.24
N LYS A 253 -7.36 -14.62 6.94
CA LYS A 253 -8.61 -14.02 6.46
C LYS A 253 -9.24 -14.79 5.31
N LEU A 254 -10.58 -14.72 5.27
CA LEU A 254 -11.42 -15.26 4.20
C LEU A 254 -12.43 -14.21 3.79
N VAL A 255 -12.52 -13.95 2.49
CA VAL A 255 -13.49 -13.03 1.90
C VAL A 255 -14.32 -13.80 0.87
N LEU A 256 -15.64 -13.73 1.01
CA LEU A 256 -16.61 -14.24 0.06
C LEU A 256 -17.33 -13.07 -0.59
N THR A 257 -17.47 -13.11 -1.90
CA THR A 257 -18.21 -12.09 -2.66
C THR A 257 -19.24 -12.76 -3.57
N GLY A 258 -20.36 -12.07 -3.78
CA GLY A 258 -21.38 -12.53 -4.72
C GLY A 258 -22.00 -11.34 -5.45
N LYS A 259 -22.21 -11.47 -6.76
CA LYS A 259 -22.95 -10.49 -7.57
C LYS A 259 -23.97 -11.22 -8.43
N ALA A 260 -25.26 -10.81 -8.33
CA ALA A 260 -26.35 -11.37 -9.10
C ALA A 260 -27.29 -10.23 -9.56
N GLY A 261 -27.33 -9.99 -10.87
CA GLY A 261 -28.08 -8.87 -11.43
C GLY A 261 -27.58 -7.53 -10.88
N ILE A 262 -28.47 -6.78 -10.23
CA ILE A 262 -28.16 -5.48 -9.64
C ILE A 262 -27.65 -5.57 -8.20
N PHE A 263 -27.65 -6.77 -7.59
CA PHE A 263 -27.27 -6.97 -6.19
C PHE A 263 -25.85 -7.48 -6.08
N ASP A 264 -25.10 -6.97 -5.11
CA ASP A 264 -23.83 -7.51 -4.68
C ASP A 264 -23.76 -7.68 -3.17
N ALA A 265 -22.95 -8.61 -2.72
CA ALA A 265 -22.73 -8.89 -1.32
C ALA A 265 -21.29 -9.30 -1.07
N LYS A 266 -20.77 -8.96 0.12
CA LYS A 266 -19.47 -9.40 0.63
C LYS A 266 -19.65 -9.87 2.08
N LEU A 267 -19.08 -11.02 2.38
CA LEU A 267 -18.91 -11.51 3.74
C LEU A 267 -17.43 -11.80 3.95
N ALA A 268 -16.86 -11.25 5.00
CA ALA A 268 -15.45 -11.43 5.27
C ALA A 268 -15.22 -11.72 6.77
N TYR A 269 -14.24 -12.57 7.02
CA TYR A 269 -13.76 -12.92 8.36
C TYR A 269 -12.23 -12.86 8.37
N ALA A 270 -11.68 -12.32 9.46
CA ALA A 270 -10.25 -12.35 9.71
C ALA A 270 -9.97 -12.53 11.21
N MET A 271 -8.87 -13.18 11.51
CA MET A 271 -8.44 -13.45 12.88
C MET A 271 -6.93 -13.21 13.02
N THR A 272 -6.53 -12.73 14.17
CA THR A 272 -5.14 -12.64 14.62
C THR A 272 -4.88 -13.61 15.74
N ASP A 273 -3.65 -14.05 15.93
CA ASP A 273 -3.31 -14.92 17.07
C ASP A 273 -3.02 -14.14 18.36
N LYS A 274 -2.65 -14.87 19.41
CA LYS A 274 -2.34 -14.31 20.74
C LYS A 274 -1.14 -13.35 20.74
N ASP A 275 -0.24 -13.49 19.76
CA ASP A 275 0.98 -12.69 19.67
C ASP A 275 0.74 -11.41 18.85
N GLY A 276 -0.35 -11.37 18.09
CA GLY A 276 -0.85 -10.17 17.43
C GLY A 276 -0.93 -10.23 15.91
N GLY A 277 -1.49 -9.18 15.33
CA GLY A 277 -1.81 -9.07 13.92
C GLY A 277 -1.02 -7.99 13.18
N LEU A 278 0.16 -7.59 13.65
CA LEU A 278 1.05 -6.76 12.84
C LEU A 278 1.64 -7.62 11.73
N THR A 279 1.00 -7.60 10.58
CA THR A 279 1.34 -8.42 9.41
C THR A 279 1.46 -7.62 8.13
N ALA A 280 1.39 -6.27 8.23
CA ALA A 280 1.52 -5.35 7.11
C ALA A 280 2.14 -4.02 7.57
N LEU A 281 2.73 -3.30 6.64
CA LEU A 281 3.27 -1.96 6.85
C LEU A 281 2.25 -0.85 6.52
N ASP A 282 1.14 -1.24 5.90
CA ASP A 282 0.08 -0.31 5.51
C ASP A 282 -1.30 -0.94 5.76
N ASN A 283 -2.27 -0.13 6.17
CA ASN A 283 -3.64 -0.59 6.43
C ASN A 283 -4.39 -0.99 5.15
N ASP A 284 -3.96 -0.52 3.99
CA ASP A 284 -4.51 -0.88 2.68
C ASP A 284 -3.81 -2.08 2.04
N ALA A 285 -2.76 -2.61 2.68
CA ALA A 285 -2.02 -3.77 2.18
C ALA A 285 -2.85 -5.07 2.24
N THR A 286 -2.51 -6.05 1.41
CA THR A 286 -3.29 -7.29 1.33
C THR A 286 -3.10 -8.20 2.54
N THR A 287 -2.05 -8.02 3.32
CA THR A 287 -1.72 -8.79 4.53
C THR A 287 -2.26 -8.18 5.82
N THR A 288 -3.17 -7.23 5.74
CA THR A 288 -3.93 -6.68 6.86
C THR A 288 -5.44 -6.91 6.67
N LEU A 289 -6.26 -6.22 7.44
CA LEU A 289 -7.69 -6.44 7.54
C LEU A 289 -8.50 -6.05 6.30
N LEU A 290 -9.72 -5.71 6.50
CA LEU A 290 -10.85 -5.77 5.59
C LEU A 290 -11.30 -4.40 5.09
N GLY A 291 -10.55 -3.34 5.39
CA GLY A 291 -10.90 -1.97 5.05
C GLY A 291 -11.70 -1.24 6.14
N TRP A 292 -12.19 -0.03 5.86
CA TRP A 292 -12.90 0.86 6.79
C TRP A 292 -12.04 1.37 7.95
N ASN A 293 -10.76 1.64 7.70
CA ASN A 293 -9.80 2.07 8.72
C ASN A 293 -9.72 1.16 9.94
N ILE A 294 -10.10 -0.12 9.78
CA ILE A 294 -9.92 -1.15 10.79
C ILE A 294 -8.62 -1.87 10.49
N THR A 295 -7.70 -1.82 11.43
CA THR A 295 -6.39 -2.47 11.31
C THR A 295 -6.28 -3.69 12.21
N SER A 296 -5.57 -4.71 11.74
CA SER A 296 -5.09 -5.83 12.56
C SER A 296 -3.81 -5.49 13.31
N ASN A 297 -3.12 -4.44 12.89
CA ASN A 297 -1.82 -4.06 13.44
C ASN A 297 -1.94 -3.76 14.95
N GLY A 298 -1.11 -4.43 15.77
CA GLY A 298 -1.10 -4.28 17.22
C GLY A 298 -2.35 -4.84 17.94
N LYS A 299 -3.15 -5.66 17.28
CA LYS A 299 -4.32 -6.33 17.88
C LYS A 299 -4.03 -7.82 18.06
N THR A 300 -4.09 -8.27 19.30
CA THR A 300 -3.85 -9.66 19.68
C THR A 300 -5.18 -10.38 19.90
N ASP A 301 -5.22 -11.69 19.58
CA ASP A 301 -6.36 -12.58 19.83
C ASP A 301 -7.70 -11.95 19.42
N ALA A 302 -7.73 -11.42 18.21
CA ALA A 302 -8.86 -10.64 17.71
C ALA A 302 -9.57 -11.35 16.55
N ASP A 303 -10.90 -11.33 16.61
CA ASP A 303 -11.79 -11.80 15.57
C ASP A 303 -12.49 -10.62 14.91
N TYR A 304 -12.47 -10.60 13.59
CA TYR A 304 -13.10 -9.57 12.78
C TYR A 304 -14.05 -10.17 11.76
N TRP A 305 -15.18 -9.56 11.58
CA TRP A 305 -16.06 -9.92 10.48
C TRP A 305 -16.69 -8.68 9.86
N GLN A 306 -16.99 -8.77 8.57
CA GLN A 306 -17.60 -7.70 7.79
C GLN A 306 -18.67 -8.28 6.90
N ALA A 307 -19.83 -7.66 6.87
CA ALA A 307 -20.90 -7.93 5.91
C ALA A 307 -21.22 -6.64 5.16
N VAL A 308 -21.25 -6.71 3.84
CA VAL A 308 -21.61 -5.60 2.96
C VAL A 308 -22.68 -6.09 1.99
N ALA A 309 -23.67 -5.24 1.72
CA ALA A 309 -24.65 -5.46 0.67
C ALA A 309 -24.73 -4.19 -0.17
N GLY A 310 -24.76 -4.35 -1.49
CA GLY A 310 -24.87 -3.27 -2.45
C GLY A 310 -25.97 -3.53 -3.48
N VAL A 311 -26.44 -2.45 -4.06
CA VAL A 311 -27.44 -2.48 -5.13
C VAL A 311 -27.13 -1.40 -6.18
N ASP A 312 -26.98 -1.81 -7.43
CA ASP A 312 -26.80 -0.91 -8.57
C ASP A 312 -28.18 -0.37 -9.00
N ILE A 313 -28.57 0.81 -8.55
CA ILE A 313 -29.92 1.38 -8.83
C ILE A 313 -29.94 2.00 -10.22
N LEU A 314 -28.89 2.68 -10.63
CA LEU A 314 -28.71 3.29 -11.94
C LEU A 314 -27.33 2.97 -12.47
N SER A 315 -27.13 3.10 -13.78
CA SER A 315 -25.81 2.82 -14.43
C SER A 315 -24.66 3.70 -13.90
N ASN A 316 -24.97 4.77 -13.20
CA ASN A 316 -24.01 5.75 -12.65
C ASN A 316 -24.26 6.09 -11.16
N LEU A 317 -25.10 5.29 -10.49
CA LEU A 317 -25.41 5.46 -9.06
C LEU A 317 -25.49 4.06 -8.41
N ASN A 318 -24.61 3.82 -7.46
CA ASN A 318 -24.49 2.61 -6.67
C ASN A 318 -24.32 2.93 -5.16
#